data_e366bcbf6ad85d91c03cb6465cded9b5
#
_entry.id   e366bcbf6ad85d91c03cb6465cded9b5
#
_cell.length_a   1.000
_cell.length_b   1.000
_cell.length_c   1.000
_cell.angle_alpha   90.00
_cell.angle_beta   90.00
_cell.angle_gamma   90.00
#
_symmetry.space_group_name_H-M   'P 1'
#
loop_
_entity.id
_entity.type
_entity.pdbx_description
1 polymer ?
#
loop_
_entity_poly.entity_id
_entity_poly.type
_entity_poly.pdbx_seq_one_letter_code
_entity_poly.pdbx_strand_id
1 'polypeptide(L)'
;MKKTAAASSSAPATPSIPATPAPAARGGRVSRLSQLTVPSMPQSVASTAAKSSFSQAPSTALVPPPPLAVKKDPKLANNWKTKTPAEMSDAEVIAMPDDEYMNDKQMAFFRLKLEELKRGILENAGETTEHLREDTVVVPDPADRATIEEEHALELRTRDRERKLLKKIEQSIQRIDAGDYGYCDETGEPIGVGRLLARPTATLSLEAQQRRELKQKMFGD
;
A
#
# COMPACT_ATOMS: atom_id res chain seq x y z
N MET A 1 48.60 41.33 22.61
CA MET A 1 48.12 42.66 22.16
C MET A 1 47.05 42.50 21.10
N LYS A 2 45.91 43.18 21.31
CA LYS A 2 44.78 43.47 20.38
C LYS A 2 43.91 42.26 20.00
N LYS A 3 42.63 42.32 20.05
CA LYS A 3 41.56 43.17 20.57
C LYS A 3 40.27 42.53 20.11
N THR A 4 39.37 42.28 21.02
CA THR A 4 37.99 41.90 20.87
C THR A 4 37.20 42.74 19.87
N ALA A 5 36.32 42.13 19.07
CA ALA A 5 35.16 42.79 18.55
C ALA A 5 33.98 41.86 18.51
N ALA A 6 32.98 42.17 19.34
CA ALA A 6 31.66 41.57 19.37
C ALA A 6 30.85 42.08 18.19
N ALA A 7 30.15 41.19 17.51
CA ALA A 7 29.09 41.54 16.55
C ALA A 7 27.75 41.02 17.06
N SER A 8 26.88 41.96 17.34
CA SER A 8 25.50 41.82 17.78
C SER A 8 24.62 41.12 16.76
N SER A 9 23.87 40.11 17.21
CA SER A 9 22.79 39.48 16.44
C SER A 9 21.53 40.38 16.49
N SER A 10 21.11 40.90 15.36
CA SER A 10 19.78 41.50 15.20
C SER A 10 18.81 40.44 14.68
N ALA A 11 17.80 40.16 15.47
CA ALA A 11 16.66 39.34 15.08
C ALA A 11 15.78 40.08 14.04
N PRO A 12 15.21 39.42 13.03
CA PRO A 12 14.27 40.04 12.12
C PRO A 12 12.89 40.17 12.78
N ALA A 13 12.31 41.37 12.64
CA ALA A 13 10.98 41.74 13.10
C ALA A 13 9.89 40.99 12.30
N THR A 14 8.92 40.40 13.01
CA THR A 14 7.68 39.91 12.46
C THR A 14 6.78 41.02 11.98
N PRO A 15 6.19 40.96 10.77
CA PRO A 15 5.20 41.90 10.33
C PRO A 15 3.87 41.72 11.04
N SER A 16 3.38 42.74 11.70
CA SER A 16 2.07 42.82 12.31
C SER A 16 0.97 42.89 11.25
N ILE A 17 0.01 41.99 11.33
CA ILE A 17 -1.21 41.93 10.51
C ILE A 17 -2.17 43.07 11.01
N PRO A 18 -2.71 43.93 10.14
CA PRO A 18 -3.70 44.92 10.57
C PRO A 18 -5.05 44.27 10.87
N ALA A 19 -5.63 44.68 12.00
CA ALA A 19 -6.94 44.24 12.47
C ALA A 19 -8.05 44.65 11.51
N THR A 20 -8.87 43.69 11.11
CA THR A 20 -10.10 43.90 10.33
C THR A 20 -11.16 44.59 11.19
N PRO A 21 -11.82 45.64 10.75
CA PRO A 21 -12.91 46.29 11.49
C PRO A 21 -14.18 45.43 11.49
N ALA A 22 -14.86 45.36 12.63
CA ALA A 22 -16.11 44.67 12.83
C ALA A 22 -17.22 45.21 11.92
N PRO A 23 -18.10 44.33 11.38
CA PRO A 23 -19.23 44.79 10.55
C PRO A 23 -20.32 45.45 11.40
N ALA A 24 -20.75 46.62 11.01
CA ALA A 24 -21.86 47.36 11.57
C ALA A 24 -23.18 46.60 11.46
N ALA A 25 -23.98 46.64 12.51
CA ALA A 25 -25.31 46.09 12.59
C ALA A 25 -26.23 46.66 11.50
N ARG A 26 -26.62 45.87 10.52
CA ARG A 26 -27.66 46.19 9.56
C ARG A 26 -29.03 45.83 10.14
N GLY A 27 -29.87 46.85 10.23
CA GLY A 27 -31.25 46.79 10.67
C GLY A 27 -32.09 45.72 9.96
N GLY A 28 -33.00 45.12 10.71
CA GLY A 28 -33.86 44.02 10.30
C GLY A 28 -34.74 44.36 9.08
N ARG A 29 -34.48 43.66 7.98
CA ARG A 29 -35.45 43.58 6.86
C ARG A 29 -36.45 42.50 7.24
N VAL A 30 -37.66 42.90 7.59
CA VAL A 30 -38.81 42.01 7.77
C VAL A 30 -39.02 41.27 6.46
N SER A 31 -38.82 39.98 6.52
CA SER A 31 -39.00 39.06 5.37
C SER A 31 -40.48 39.01 4.98
N ARG A 32 -40.82 39.37 3.73
CA ARG A 32 -42.15 39.26 3.14
C ARG A 32 -42.62 37.79 2.90
N LEU A 33 -41.94 36.82 3.49
CA LEU A 33 -42.28 35.41 3.35
C LEU A 33 -43.35 34.91 4.32
N SER A 34 -43.86 35.73 5.23
CA SER A 34 -44.87 35.33 6.20
C SER A 34 -46.33 35.45 5.68
N GLN A 35 -46.54 35.78 4.41
CA GLN A 35 -47.89 35.92 3.83
C GLN A 35 -48.24 34.90 2.74
N LEU A 36 -47.46 33.87 2.58
CA LEU A 36 -47.82 32.73 1.73
C LEU A 36 -48.56 31.70 2.58
N THR A 37 -49.85 31.88 2.74
CA THR A 37 -50.77 30.85 3.21
C THR A 37 -50.81 29.74 2.15
N VAL A 38 -50.11 28.64 2.43
CA VAL A 38 -50.22 27.43 1.62
C VAL A 38 -51.59 26.81 1.93
N PRO A 39 -52.45 26.52 0.91
CA PRO A 39 -53.71 25.86 1.17
C PRO A 39 -53.39 24.50 1.80
N SER A 40 -54.03 24.26 2.98
CA SER A 40 -53.95 22.99 3.70
C SER A 40 -54.53 21.88 2.82
N MET A 41 -53.64 21.05 2.24
CA MET A 41 -54.07 19.79 1.63
C MET A 41 -54.51 18.83 2.74
N PRO A 42 -55.63 18.11 2.58
CA PRO A 42 -56.04 17.13 3.58
C PRO A 42 -54.97 16.06 3.71
N GLN A 43 -54.46 15.89 4.92
CA GLN A 43 -53.58 14.79 5.26
C GLN A 43 -54.34 13.47 5.04
N SER A 44 -54.08 12.81 3.93
CA SER A 44 -54.41 11.42 3.80
C SER A 44 -53.45 10.64 4.71
N VAL A 45 -53.90 10.31 5.91
CA VAL A 45 -53.25 9.38 6.80
C VAL A 45 -53.26 8.01 6.14
N ALA A 46 -52.26 7.74 5.35
CA ALA A 46 -51.94 6.38 4.96
C ALA A 46 -51.34 5.66 6.19
N SER A 47 -52.22 5.24 7.09
CA SER A 47 -51.84 4.28 8.10
C SER A 47 -51.83 2.88 7.48
N THR A 48 -50.84 2.61 6.71
CA THR A 48 -50.37 1.24 6.54
C THR A 48 -49.04 1.15 7.27
N ALA A 49 -49.12 0.82 8.54
CA ALA A 49 -47.99 0.22 9.23
C ALA A 49 -47.67 -1.10 8.52
N ALA A 50 -46.99 -1.02 7.39
CA ALA A 50 -46.27 -2.14 6.86
C ALA A 50 -45.26 -2.51 7.97
N LYS A 51 -45.61 -3.54 8.75
CA LYS A 51 -44.64 -4.28 9.53
C LYS A 51 -43.58 -4.72 8.53
N SER A 52 -42.53 -3.93 8.38
CA SER A 52 -41.34 -4.41 7.75
C SER A 52 -40.81 -5.51 8.67
N SER A 53 -41.18 -6.73 8.40
CA SER A 53 -40.53 -7.90 8.89
C SER A 53 -39.13 -7.88 8.23
N PHE A 54 -38.25 -7.10 8.81
CA PHE A 54 -36.83 -7.24 8.54
C PHE A 54 -36.44 -8.60 9.14
N SER A 55 -36.66 -9.66 8.36
CA SER A 55 -36.02 -10.94 8.65
C SER A 55 -34.54 -10.66 8.53
N GLN A 56 -33.90 -10.47 9.69
CA GLN A 56 -32.44 -10.60 9.76
C GLN A 56 -32.13 -11.99 9.20
N ALA A 57 -31.78 -12.03 7.91
CA ALA A 57 -31.05 -13.17 7.41
C ALA A 57 -29.87 -13.34 8.37
N PRO A 58 -29.67 -14.54 8.94
CA PRO A 58 -28.53 -14.74 9.80
C PRO A 58 -27.33 -14.27 9.00
N SER A 59 -26.61 -13.28 9.53
CA SER A 59 -25.34 -12.89 8.99
C SER A 59 -24.47 -14.12 9.11
N THR A 60 -24.42 -14.90 8.04
CA THR A 60 -23.45 -15.97 7.89
C THR A 60 -22.13 -15.22 8.00
N ALA A 61 -21.54 -15.28 9.19
CA ALA A 61 -20.19 -14.77 9.37
C ALA A 61 -19.41 -15.36 8.21
N LEU A 62 -18.92 -14.51 7.31
CA LEU A 62 -18.01 -14.90 6.25
C LEU A 62 -16.77 -15.45 6.96
N VAL A 63 -16.85 -16.71 7.37
CA VAL A 63 -15.67 -17.46 7.78
C VAL A 63 -14.82 -17.48 6.52
N PRO A 64 -13.67 -16.82 6.50
CA PRO A 64 -12.81 -16.87 5.34
C PRO A 64 -12.58 -18.35 5.02
N PRO A 65 -12.66 -18.75 3.74
CA PRO A 65 -12.40 -20.14 3.37
C PRO A 65 -11.05 -20.53 3.94
N PRO A 66 -10.93 -21.73 4.53
CA PRO A 66 -9.66 -22.18 5.07
C PRO A 66 -8.60 -22.06 3.98
N PRO A 67 -7.38 -21.63 4.32
CA PRO A 67 -6.32 -21.46 3.34
C PRO A 67 -6.18 -22.77 2.57
N LEU A 68 -6.24 -22.69 1.24
CA LEU A 68 -6.08 -23.84 0.36
C LEU A 68 -4.76 -24.51 0.70
N ALA A 69 -4.80 -25.65 1.37
CA ALA A 69 -3.61 -26.43 1.66
C ALA A 69 -2.95 -26.82 0.33
N VAL A 70 -1.81 -26.23 0.05
CA VAL A 70 -1.02 -26.59 -1.14
C VAL A 70 -0.65 -28.05 -1.02
N LYS A 71 -1.10 -28.87 -1.98
CA LYS A 71 -0.80 -30.29 -1.97
C LYS A 71 0.71 -30.48 -2.13
N LYS A 72 1.35 -31.03 -1.10
CA LYS A 72 2.78 -31.38 -1.11
C LYS A 72 2.96 -32.74 -1.78
N ASP A 73 3.81 -32.80 -2.79
CA ASP A 73 4.16 -34.04 -3.47
C ASP A 73 5.23 -34.82 -2.68
N PRO A 74 4.93 -36.00 -2.11
CA PRO A 74 5.86 -36.71 -1.28
C PRO A 74 7.13 -37.17 -2.00
N LYS A 75 7.08 -37.28 -3.33
CA LYS A 75 8.23 -37.64 -4.17
C LYS A 75 9.31 -36.55 -4.23
N LEU A 76 8.90 -35.31 -4.06
CA LEU A 76 9.79 -34.13 -4.15
C LEU A 76 10.36 -33.73 -2.78
N ALA A 77 9.81 -34.30 -1.70
CA ALA A 77 10.10 -33.88 -0.33
C ALA A 77 11.57 -34.02 0.10
N ASN A 78 12.36 -34.86 -0.58
CA ASN A 78 13.77 -35.08 -0.23
C ASN A 78 14.79 -34.53 -1.25
N ASN A 79 14.32 -33.99 -2.39
CA ASN A 79 15.21 -33.51 -3.46
C ASN A 79 16.12 -32.37 -3.01
N TRP A 80 15.66 -31.55 -2.08
CA TRP A 80 16.42 -30.43 -1.54
C TRP A 80 17.75 -30.83 -0.88
N LYS A 81 17.89 -32.09 -0.43
CA LYS A 81 19.12 -32.60 0.20
C LYS A 81 20.27 -32.71 -0.80
N THR A 82 19.97 -33.05 -2.05
CA THR A 82 20.96 -33.32 -3.11
C THR A 82 21.19 -32.15 -4.03
N LYS A 83 20.18 -31.28 -4.22
CA LYS A 83 20.24 -30.14 -5.13
C LYS A 83 20.85 -28.88 -4.51
N THR A 84 21.44 -28.05 -5.36
CA THR A 84 21.86 -26.72 -4.97
C THR A 84 20.67 -25.75 -4.91
N PRO A 85 20.71 -24.65 -4.14
CA PRO A 85 19.63 -23.69 -4.07
C PRO A 85 19.20 -23.10 -5.43
N ALA A 86 20.12 -22.98 -6.39
CA ALA A 86 19.86 -22.46 -7.72
C ALA A 86 19.12 -23.46 -8.63
N GLU A 87 19.23 -24.78 -8.35
CA GLU A 87 18.60 -25.85 -9.13
C GLU A 87 17.25 -26.28 -8.58
N MET A 88 16.88 -25.79 -7.40
CA MET A 88 15.59 -26.11 -6.79
C MET A 88 14.44 -25.42 -7.50
N SER A 89 13.39 -26.18 -7.79
CA SER A 89 12.15 -25.63 -8.31
C SER A 89 11.21 -25.15 -7.19
N ASP A 90 10.31 -24.22 -7.50
CA ASP A 90 9.29 -23.74 -6.57
C ASP A 90 8.47 -24.89 -5.96
N ALA A 91 8.16 -25.93 -6.77
CA ALA A 91 7.43 -27.11 -6.32
C ALA A 91 8.20 -27.95 -5.28
N GLU A 92 9.51 -28.07 -5.44
CA GLU A 92 10.38 -28.78 -4.50
C GLU A 92 10.50 -28.05 -3.18
N VAL A 93 10.57 -26.70 -3.22
CA VAL A 93 10.61 -25.87 -2.01
C VAL A 93 9.28 -25.95 -1.24
N ILE A 94 8.14 -26.06 -1.91
CA ILE A 94 6.81 -26.28 -1.30
C ILE A 94 6.72 -27.68 -0.68
N ALA A 95 7.28 -28.68 -1.33
CA ALA A 95 7.21 -30.07 -0.90
C ALA A 95 8.08 -30.36 0.35
N MET A 96 8.98 -29.46 0.72
CA MET A 96 9.82 -29.63 1.91
C MET A 96 8.99 -29.81 3.18
N PRO A 97 9.45 -30.63 4.15
CA PRO A 97 8.77 -30.81 5.42
C PRO A 97 8.70 -29.52 6.22
N ASP A 98 7.62 -29.35 6.99
CA ASP A 98 7.41 -28.12 7.79
C ASP A 98 8.40 -28.00 8.96
N ASP A 99 8.97 -29.10 9.41
CA ASP A 99 10.00 -29.12 10.46
C ASP A 99 11.32 -28.44 10.00
N GLU A 100 11.55 -28.43 8.70
CA GLU A 100 12.73 -27.81 8.07
C GLU A 100 12.41 -26.41 7.51
N TYR A 101 11.42 -25.71 8.09
CA TYR A 101 11.03 -24.39 7.64
C TYR A 101 12.15 -23.35 7.80
N MET A 102 12.42 -22.62 6.73
CA MET A 102 13.49 -21.60 6.65
C MET A 102 14.88 -22.12 7.03
N ASN A 103 15.20 -23.33 6.58
CA ASN A 103 16.57 -23.83 6.65
C ASN A 103 17.51 -23.04 5.72
N ASP A 104 18.81 -23.19 5.89
CA ASP A 104 19.83 -22.47 5.13
C ASP A 104 19.66 -22.59 3.61
N LYS A 105 19.20 -23.74 3.10
CA LYS A 105 18.95 -23.94 1.68
C LYS A 105 17.71 -23.19 1.18
N GLN A 106 16.65 -23.13 1.96
CA GLN A 106 15.48 -22.31 1.63
C GLN A 106 15.81 -20.82 1.67
N MET A 107 16.52 -20.36 2.68
CA MET A 107 16.97 -18.97 2.78
C MET A 107 17.86 -18.59 1.59
N ALA A 108 18.80 -19.45 1.21
CA ALA A 108 19.64 -19.23 0.03
C ALA A 108 18.82 -19.20 -1.28
N PHE A 109 17.82 -20.05 -1.42
CA PHE A 109 16.90 -20.04 -2.57
C PHE A 109 16.12 -18.73 -2.65
N PHE A 110 15.52 -18.28 -1.55
CA PHE A 110 14.79 -17.01 -1.53
C PHE A 110 15.70 -15.81 -1.74
N ARG A 111 16.94 -15.87 -1.27
CA ARG A 111 17.95 -14.84 -1.54
C ARG A 111 18.21 -14.71 -3.04
N LEU A 112 18.48 -15.82 -3.73
CA LEU A 112 18.69 -15.81 -5.19
C LEU A 112 17.46 -15.24 -5.92
N LYS A 113 16.27 -15.66 -5.53
CA LYS A 113 15.01 -15.15 -6.11
C LYS A 113 14.83 -13.64 -5.91
N LEU A 114 15.17 -13.12 -4.72
CA LEU A 114 15.13 -11.69 -4.43
C LEU A 114 16.20 -10.89 -5.20
N GLU A 115 17.40 -11.45 -5.34
CA GLU A 115 18.49 -10.84 -6.13
C GLU A 115 18.14 -10.79 -7.62
N GLU A 116 17.49 -11.83 -8.15
CA GLU A 116 16.98 -11.85 -9.52
C GLU A 116 15.91 -10.79 -9.75
N LEU A 117 14.93 -10.70 -8.84
CA LEU A 117 13.91 -9.65 -8.88
C LEU A 117 14.52 -8.25 -8.78
N LYS A 118 15.53 -8.06 -7.91
CA LYS A 118 16.25 -6.79 -7.81
C LYS A 118 16.91 -6.40 -9.11
N ARG A 119 17.58 -7.35 -9.76
CA ARG A 119 18.25 -7.14 -11.04
C ARG A 119 17.25 -6.73 -12.12
N GLY A 120 16.13 -7.45 -12.27
CA GLY A 120 15.11 -7.13 -13.28
C GLY A 120 14.51 -5.73 -13.07
N ILE A 121 14.27 -5.31 -11.82
CA ILE A 121 13.77 -3.95 -11.55
C ILE A 121 14.82 -2.89 -11.91
N LEU A 122 16.11 -3.14 -11.66
CA LEU A 122 17.17 -2.20 -12.01
C LEU A 122 17.37 -2.09 -13.53
N GLU A 123 17.23 -3.18 -14.26
CA GLU A 123 17.26 -3.22 -15.72
C GLU A 123 16.10 -2.41 -16.30
N ASN A 124 14.86 -2.67 -15.87
CA ASN A 124 13.68 -1.91 -16.29
C ASN A 124 13.80 -0.42 -15.94
N ALA A 125 14.31 -0.08 -14.76
CA ALA A 125 14.51 1.32 -14.37
C ALA A 125 15.55 2.03 -15.25
N GLY A 126 16.55 1.31 -15.77
CA GLY A 126 17.51 1.80 -16.73
C GLY A 126 16.85 2.15 -18.06
N GLU A 127 16.11 1.20 -18.65
CA GLU A 127 15.38 1.37 -19.90
C GLU A 127 14.39 2.53 -19.85
N THR A 128 13.59 2.62 -18.79
CA THR A 128 12.65 3.74 -18.58
C THR A 128 13.37 5.09 -18.50
N THR A 129 14.57 5.12 -17.92
CA THR A 129 15.35 6.37 -17.83
C THR A 129 15.86 6.82 -19.18
N GLU A 130 16.27 5.90 -20.03
CA GLU A 130 16.71 6.18 -21.40
C GLU A 130 15.54 6.67 -22.25
N HIS A 131 14.40 5.99 -22.19
CA HIS A 131 13.18 6.37 -22.89
C HIS A 131 12.71 7.79 -22.53
N LEU A 132 12.65 8.13 -21.23
CA LEU A 132 12.31 9.49 -20.79
C LEU A 132 13.30 10.57 -21.25
N ARG A 133 14.54 10.22 -21.56
CA ARG A 133 15.55 11.16 -22.11
C ARG A 133 15.40 11.36 -23.61
N GLU A 134 15.01 10.31 -24.34
CA GLU A 134 14.81 10.35 -25.77
C GLU A 134 13.56 11.15 -26.13
N ASP A 135 12.49 11.03 -25.33
CA ASP A 135 11.20 11.71 -25.56
C ASP A 135 11.21 13.22 -25.25
N THR A 136 12.35 13.79 -24.88
CA THR A 136 12.47 15.24 -24.58
C THR A 136 12.38 16.12 -25.85
N VAL A 137 11.95 15.56 -26.98
CA VAL A 137 11.77 16.29 -28.24
C VAL A 137 10.59 17.26 -28.14
N VAL A 138 10.82 18.51 -28.49
CA VAL A 138 9.76 19.54 -28.53
C VAL A 138 8.76 19.20 -29.63
N VAL A 139 7.61 18.69 -29.23
CA VAL A 139 6.50 18.38 -30.12
C VAL A 139 5.69 19.66 -30.36
N PRO A 140 5.52 20.09 -31.62
CA PRO A 140 4.81 21.35 -31.94
C PRO A 140 3.29 21.23 -31.76
N ASP A 141 2.71 20.00 -31.84
CA ASP A 141 1.27 19.79 -31.69
C ASP A 141 0.89 19.69 -30.19
N PRO A 142 -0.09 20.48 -29.73
CA PRO A 142 -0.58 20.43 -28.34
C PRO A 142 -1.26 19.09 -27.99
N ALA A 143 -1.87 18.40 -28.94
CA ALA A 143 -2.51 17.10 -28.69
C ALA A 143 -1.44 16.01 -28.45
N ASP A 144 -0.41 15.95 -29.27
CA ASP A 144 0.71 15.02 -29.12
C ASP A 144 1.47 15.31 -27.81
N ARG A 145 1.64 16.57 -27.46
CA ARG A 145 2.26 16.95 -26.19
C ARG A 145 1.48 16.41 -24.98
N ALA A 146 0.14 16.51 -25.00
CA ALA A 146 -0.69 16.00 -23.91
C ALA A 146 -0.55 14.48 -23.75
N THR A 147 -0.45 13.73 -24.86
CA THR A 147 -0.24 12.29 -24.86
C THR A 147 1.12 11.93 -24.23
N ILE A 148 2.18 12.62 -24.63
CA ILE A 148 3.52 12.41 -24.07
C ILE A 148 3.56 12.74 -22.58
N GLU A 149 2.89 13.80 -22.15
CA GLU A 149 2.82 14.18 -20.74
C GLU A 149 2.07 13.10 -19.90
N GLU A 150 1.02 12.48 -20.46
CA GLU A 150 0.31 11.36 -19.82
C GLU A 150 1.19 10.10 -19.73
N GLU A 151 1.93 9.77 -20.78
CA GLU A 151 2.87 8.64 -20.81
C GLU A 151 3.97 8.83 -19.78
N HIS A 152 4.60 10.00 -19.74
CA HIS A 152 5.60 10.33 -18.72
C HIS A 152 5.04 10.24 -17.30
N ALA A 153 3.79 10.71 -17.08
CA ALA A 153 3.16 10.61 -15.76
C ALA A 153 2.93 9.15 -15.34
N LEU A 154 2.58 8.26 -16.29
CA LEU A 154 2.45 6.83 -16.07
C LEU A 154 3.79 6.17 -15.72
N GLU A 155 4.83 6.47 -16.47
CA GLU A 155 6.18 5.96 -16.26
C GLU A 155 6.73 6.39 -14.90
N LEU A 156 6.57 7.65 -14.52
CA LEU A 156 6.99 8.15 -13.22
C LEU A 156 6.26 7.44 -12.06
N ARG A 157 4.95 7.16 -12.22
CA ARG A 157 4.20 6.38 -11.22
C ARG A 157 4.71 4.94 -11.11
N THR A 158 5.05 4.32 -12.25
CA THR A 158 5.62 2.96 -12.27
C THR A 158 6.96 2.95 -11.57
N ARG A 159 7.83 3.90 -11.89
CA ARG A 159 9.14 4.06 -11.27
C ARG A 159 9.07 4.29 -9.76
N ASP A 160 8.09 5.05 -9.29
CA ASP A 160 7.85 5.20 -7.86
C ASP A 160 7.45 3.89 -7.16
N ARG A 161 6.66 3.04 -7.83
CA ARG A 161 6.31 1.70 -7.34
C ARG A 161 7.54 0.80 -7.29
N GLU A 162 8.34 0.79 -8.36
CA GLU A 162 9.57 0.00 -8.47
C GLU A 162 10.59 0.39 -7.41
N ARG A 163 10.79 1.69 -7.17
CA ARG A 163 11.65 2.18 -6.09
C ARG A 163 11.19 1.71 -4.71
N LYS A 164 9.87 1.73 -4.46
CA LYS A 164 9.30 1.23 -3.20
C LYS A 164 9.46 -0.29 -3.08
N LEU A 165 9.31 -1.02 -4.20
CA LEU A 165 9.51 -2.46 -4.24
C LEU A 165 10.98 -2.82 -4.01
N LEU A 166 11.92 -2.12 -4.66
CA LEU A 166 13.35 -2.30 -4.48
C LEU A 166 13.76 -2.14 -3.01
N LYS A 167 13.25 -1.11 -2.33
CA LYS A 167 13.48 -0.93 -0.89
C LYS A 167 12.96 -2.12 -0.06
N LYS A 168 11.80 -2.68 -0.43
CA LYS A 168 11.25 -3.88 0.25
C LYS A 168 12.09 -5.11 0.01
N ILE A 169 12.62 -5.28 -1.21
CA ILE A 169 13.54 -6.38 -1.55
C ILE A 169 14.80 -6.28 -0.70
N GLU A 170 15.40 -5.10 -0.60
CA GLU A 170 16.59 -4.88 0.23
C GLU A 170 16.32 -5.18 1.70
N GLN A 171 15.19 -4.75 2.23
CA GLN A 171 14.77 -5.10 3.59
C GLN A 171 14.60 -6.62 3.77
N SER A 172 14.05 -7.31 2.76
CA SER A 172 13.89 -8.77 2.80
C SER A 172 15.23 -9.50 2.78
N ILE A 173 16.21 -9.01 1.99
CA ILE A 173 17.58 -9.56 1.98
C ILE A 173 18.24 -9.35 3.34
N GLN A 174 18.11 -8.17 3.94
CA GLN A 174 18.65 -7.89 5.28
C GLN A 174 18.05 -8.83 6.34
N ARG A 175 16.76 -9.17 6.21
CA ARG A 175 16.09 -10.13 7.10
C ARG A 175 16.60 -11.56 6.90
N ILE A 176 16.97 -11.94 5.67
CA ILE A 176 17.62 -13.24 5.42
C ILE A 176 18.99 -13.26 6.12
N ASP A 177 19.76 -12.18 6.02
CA ASP A 177 21.07 -12.08 6.67
C ASP A 177 20.96 -12.08 8.21
N ALA A 178 19.85 -11.56 8.76
CA ALA A 178 19.55 -11.59 10.20
C ALA A 178 18.94 -12.92 10.68
N GLY A 179 18.45 -13.78 9.76
CA GLY A 179 17.77 -15.03 10.10
C GLY A 179 16.27 -14.91 10.42
N ASP A 180 15.71 -13.71 10.28
CA ASP A 180 14.30 -13.40 10.61
C ASP A 180 13.35 -13.50 9.40
N TYR A 181 13.87 -13.91 8.25
CA TYR A 181 13.06 -14.03 7.05
C TYR A 181 12.10 -15.21 7.15
N GLY A 182 10.88 -15.02 6.65
CA GLY A 182 9.83 -16.05 6.63
C GLY A 182 8.89 -15.99 7.83
N TYR A 183 9.15 -15.16 8.82
CA TYR A 183 8.30 -14.99 10.00
C TYR A 183 7.56 -13.66 9.96
N CYS A 184 6.34 -13.65 10.53
CA CYS A 184 5.47 -12.49 10.56
C CYS A 184 5.97 -11.44 11.56
N ASP A 185 6.04 -10.17 11.15
CA ASP A 185 6.47 -9.05 12.01
C ASP A 185 5.52 -8.80 13.20
N GLU A 186 4.23 -9.14 13.07
CA GLU A 186 3.22 -8.87 14.11
C GLU A 186 3.02 -10.06 15.05
N THR A 187 3.03 -11.29 14.51
CA THR A 187 2.67 -12.49 15.28
C THR A 187 3.84 -13.42 15.56
N GLY A 188 4.97 -13.26 14.86
CA GLY A 188 6.10 -14.20 14.93
C GLY A 188 5.84 -15.58 14.30
N GLU A 189 4.64 -15.80 13.76
CA GLU A 189 4.27 -17.07 13.11
C GLU A 189 4.89 -17.21 11.73
N PRO A 190 5.09 -18.44 11.25
CA PRO A 190 5.59 -18.67 9.89
C PRO A 190 4.59 -18.14 8.85
N ILE A 191 5.10 -17.37 7.89
CA ILE A 191 4.29 -16.79 6.78
C ILE A 191 3.81 -17.89 5.82
N GLY A 192 4.61 -18.95 5.67
CA GLY A 192 4.36 -20.06 4.76
C GLY A 192 5.06 -19.91 3.42
N VAL A 193 5.69 -21.01 2.98
CA VAL A 193 6.50 -21.06 1.75
C VAL A 193 5.69 -20.66 0.50
N GLY A 194 4.45 -21.14 0.37
CA GLY A 194 3.60 -20.82 -0.78
C GLY A 194 3.33 -19.32 -0.93
N ARG A 195 3.15 -18.62 0.19
CA ARG A 195 2.95 -17.17 0.19
C ARG A 195 4.24 -16.42 -0.18
N LEU A 196 5.38 -16.87 0.32
CA LEU A 196 6.69 -16.28 0.02
C LEU A 196 7.08 -16.51 -1.44
N LEU A 197 6.71 -17.63 -2.06
CA LEU A 197 6.92 -17.86 -3.48
C LEU A 197 6.09 -16.91 -4.35
N ALA A 198 4.82 -16.67 -3.97
CA ALA A 198 3.97 -15.70 -4.66
C ALA A 198 4.41 -14.24 -4.41
N ARG A 199 4.91 -13.95 -3.21
CA ARG A 199 5.35 -12.61 -2.82
C ARG A 199 6.57 -12.68 -1.89
N PRO A 200 7.77 -12.70 -2.45
CA PRO A 200 9.01 -12.86 -1.66
C PRO A 200 9.27 -11.72 -0.66
N THR A 201 8.66 -10.56 -0.87
CA THR A 201 8.77 -9.40 0.03
C THR A 201 7.65 -9.34 1.08
N ALA A 202 6.94 -10.44 1.33
CA ALA A 202 5.88 -10.48 2.33
C ALA A 202 6.48 -10.48 3.74
N THR A 203 5.98 -9.61 4.62
CA THR A 203 6.39 -9.49 6.02
C THR A 203 5.30 -9.88 7.01
N LEU A 204 4.08 -10.13 6.52
CA LEU A 204 2.93 -10.47 7.34
C LEU A 204 2.33 -11.81 6.91
N SER A 205 1.84 -12.58 7.88
CA SER A 205 1.00 -13.75 7.62
C SER A 205 -0.31 -13.33 6.95
N LEU A 206 -1.05 -14.28 6.37
CA LEU A 206 -2.33 -13.98 5.72
C LEU A 206 -3.32 -13.38 6.72
N GLU A 207 -3.38 -13.96 7.91
CA GLU A 207 -4.28 -13.51 8.97
C GLU A 207 -3.92 -12.11 9.51
N ALA A 208 -2.64 -11.85 9.74
CA ALA A 208 -2.16 -10.54 10.16
C ALA A 208 -2.47 -9.47 9.09
N GLN A 209 -2.30 -9.79 7.82
CA GLN A 209 -2.64 -8.88 6.73
C GLN A 209 -4.13 -8.59 6.70
N GLN A 210 -5.00 -9.61 6.76
CA GLN A 210 -6.45 -9.41 6.79
C GLN A 210 -6.89 -8.57 7.99
N ARG A 211 -6.32 -8.82 9.16
CA ARG A 211 -6.59 -8.06 10.38
C ARG A 211 -6.20 -6.58 10.21
N ARG A 212 -5.04 -6.33 9.58
CA ARG A 212 -4.57 -4.98 9.29
C ARG A 212 -5.45 -4.26 8.27
N GLU A 213 -5.84 -4.93 7.20
CA GLU A 213 -6.76 -4.39 6.18
C GLU A 213 -8.13 -4.08 6.77
N LEU A 214 -8.65 -4.97 7.62
CA LEU A 214 -9.91 -4.72 8.34
C LEU A 214 -9.80 -3.49 9.25
N LYS A 215 -8.70 -3.37 9.98
CA LYS A 215 -8.44 -2.22 10.84
C LYS A 215 -8.35 -0.91 10.05
N GLN A 216 -7.64 -0.91 8.92
CA GLN A 216 -7.58 0.24 8.03
C GLN A 216 -8.95 0.61 7.47
N LYS A 217 -9.75 -0.38 7.07
CA LYS A 217 -11.10 -0.15 6.56
C LYS A 217 -12.05 0.43 7.61
N MET A 218 -11.89 0.05 8.88
CA MET A 218 -12.76 0.50 9.96
C MET A 218 -12.37 1.86 10.54
N PHE A 219 -11.08 2.17 10.59
CA PHE A 219 -10.55 3.34 11.29
C PHE A 219 -9.89 4.37 10.36
N GLY A 220 -9.72 4.04 9.08
CA GLY A 220 -9.18 4.94 8.06
C GLY A 220 -7.83 5.55 8.45
N ASP A 221 -6.76 4.99 7.93
CA ASP A 221 -5.43 5.64 7.98
C ASP A 221 -4.88 5.76 6.58
#